data_1ab4ee1339c18b283dec54d0b1eb2d2d
#
_entry.id   1ab4ee1339c18b283dec54d0b1eb2d2d
#
_cell.length_a   1.000
_cell.length_b   1.000
_cell.length_c   1.000
_cell.angle_alpha   90.00
_cell.angle_beta   90.00
_cell.angle_gamma   90.00
#
_symmetry.space_group_name_H-M   'P 1'
#
loop_
_entity.id
_entity.type
_entity.pdbx_description
1 polymer ?
#
loop_
_entity_poly.entity_id
_entity_poly.type
_entity_poly.pdbx_seq_one_letter_code
_entity_poly.pdbx_strand_id
1 'polypeptide(L)'
;LATNNHTLLHDDLMDRSDMRRGKPTVHKVWNDNTAVLSGDAMLILAFRYMTACPAEHLKEVMDLFSLTMLEICEGQQLDMEFESRGDVTEDEYIEMIRLKTAVLLAGSLKIGAILAGATAEDAENLYKFGMQIGVAFQLQDDLLDVYGDPEVFGKKIGGDILCNKKTYMLIKALDRADAKQREELNR
;
A
#
# COMPACT_ATOMS: atom_id res chain seq x y z
N LEU A 1 9.24 10.08 -3.23
CA LEU A 1 9.27 10.37 -1.79
C LEU A 1 8.01 11.07 -1.29
N ALA A 2 7.58 12.19 -1.91
CA ALA A 2 6.37 12.93 -1.48
C ALA A 2 5.11 12.05 -1.54
N THR A 3 4.90 11.36 -2.66
CA THR A 3 3.77 10.44 -2.86
C THR A 3 3.74 9.33 -1.82
N ASN A 4 4.86 8.62 -1.65
CA ASN A 4 4.94 7.53 -0.68
C ASN A 4 4.70 8.00 0.77
N ASN A 5 5.22 9.17 1.15
CA ASN A 5 5.00 9.71 2.48
C ASN A 5 3.55 10.18 2.69
N HIS A 6 2.90 10.72 1.66
CA HIS A 6 1.47 11.06 1.71
C HIS A 6 0.61 9.83 2.00
N THR A 7 0.78 8.75 1.22
CA THR A 7 -0.02 7.53 1.42
C THR A 7 0.19 6.92 2.79
N LEU A 8 1.44 6.82 3.25
CA LEU A 8 1.77 6.30 4.58
C LEU A 8 1.22 7.15 5.72
N LEU A 9 1.16 8.48 5.56
CA LEU A 9 0.65 9.38 6.59
C LEU A 9 -0.86 9.24 6.77
N HIS A 10 -1.60 9.16 5.68
CA HIS A 10 -3.05 8.92 5.71
C HIS A 10 -3.38 7.49 6.18
N ASP A 11 -2.62 6.49 5.75
CA ASP A 11 -2.73 5.11 6.22
C ASP A 11 -2.56 5.03 7.76
N ASP A 12 -1.49 5.61 8.29
CA ASP A 12 -1.27 5.69 9.74
C ASP A 12 -2.43 6.31 10.52
N LEU A 13 -3.06 7.32 9.94
CA LEU A 13 -4.22 7.97 10.56
C LEU A 13 -5.46 7.07 10.51
N MET A 14 -5.73 6.45 9.37
CA MET A 14 -6.88 5.55 9.16
C MET A 14 -6.78 4.31 10.05
N ASP A 15 -5.59 3.70 10.13
CA ASP A 15 -5.30 2.52 10.94
C ASP A 15 -5.07 2.85 12.43
N ARG A 16 -5.09 4.14 12.83
CA ARG A 16 -4.79 4.58 14.19
C ARG A 16 -3.44 4.10 14.71
N SER A 17 -2.48 3.94 13.84
CA SER A 17 -1.13 3.46 14.16
C SER A 17 -0.38 4.42 15.07
N ASP A 18 0.18 3.92 16.18
CA ASP A 18 0.91 4.76 17.14
C ASP A 18 2.31 5.14 16.65
N MET A 19 2.95 4.23 15.94
CA MET A 19 4.37 4.31 15.56
C MET A 19 4.59 3.93 14.11
N ARG A 20 5.53 4.63 13.45
CA ARG A 20 6.07 4.26 12.15
C ARG A 20 7.58 4.44 12.12
N ARG A 21 8.32 3.40 11.75
CA ARG A 21 9.79 3.40 11.67
C ARG A 21 10.46 3.90 12.96
N GLY A 22 9.94 3.44 14.10
CA GLY A 22 10.48 3.77 15.42
C GLY A 22 10.15 5.18 15.92
N LYS A 23 9.26 5.93 15.24
CA LYS A 23 8.83 7.28 15.63
C LYS A 23 7.32 7.33 15.78
N PRO A 24 6.80 8.17 16.71
CA PRO A 24 5.36 8.42 16.77
C PRO A 24 4.82 8.97 15.46
N THR A 25 3.61 8.54 15.08
CA THR A 25 2.93 9.00 13.88
C THR A 25 2.48 10.46 13.98
N VAL A 26 2.20 11.11 12.85
CA VAL A 26 1.90 12.55 12.81
C VAL A 26 0.66 12.89 13.66
N HIS A 27 -0.40 12.08 13.58
CA HIS A 27 -1.62 12.33 14.36
C HIS A 27 -1.42 12.15 15.88
N LYS A 28 -0.42 11.37 16.30
CA LYS A 28 -0.05 11.23 17.73
C LYS A 28 0.80 12.40 18.23
N VAL A 29 1.67 12.95 17.38
CA VAL A 29 2.51 14.10 17.77
C VAL A 29 1.71 15.41 17.77
N TRP A 30 0.79 15.59 16.82
CA TRP A 30 -0.02 16.80 16.69
C TRP A 30 -1.50 16.49 16.90
N ASN A 31 -2.23 16.23 15.81
CA ASN A 31 -3.64 15.84 15.81
C ASN A 31 -4.07 15.30 14.43
N ASP A 32 -5.28 14.76 14.34
CA ASP A 32 -5.86 14.19 13.12
C ASP A 32 -5.92 15.21 11.97
N ASN A 33 -6.39 16.45 12.24
CA ASN A 33 -6.52 17.48 11.21
C ASN A 33 -5.16 17.87 10.63
N THR A 34 -4.12 17.96 11.46
CA THR A 34 -2.75 18.21 11.00
C THR A 34 -2.24 17.07 10.11
N ALA A 35 -2.55 15.82 10.46
CA ALA A 35 -2.20 14.67 9.63
C ALA A 35 -2.88 14.73 8.27
N VAL A 36 -4.20 14.99 8.21
CA VAL A 36 -4.94 15.12 6.93
C VAL A 36 -4.33 16.23 6.08
N LEU A 37 -4.21 17.45 6.59
CA LEU A 37 -3.71 18.59 5.83
C LEU A 37 -2.26 18.42 5.36
N SER A 38 -1.42 17.77 6.18
CA SER A 38 -0.04 17.49 5.80
C SER A 38 0.03 16.47 4.65
N GLY A 39 -0.81 15.45 4.68
CA GLY A 39 -0.94 14.48 3.60
C GLY A 39 -1.42 15.15 2.31
N ASP A 40 -2.49 15.95 2.37
CA ASP A 40 -3.01 16.68 1.22
C ASP A 40 -1.95 17.60 0.60
N ALA A 41 -1.22 18.35 1.45
CA ALA A 41 -0.13 19.21 0.98
C ALA A 41 0.99 18.40 0.28
N MET A 42 1.34 17.23 0.82
CA MET A 42 2.33 16.34 0.19
C MET A 42 1.85 15.77 -1.15
N LEU A 43 0.56 15.46 -1.29
CA LEU A 43 -0.02 15.04 -2.56
C LEU A 43 0.08 16.16 -3.61
N ILE A 44 -0.31 17.39 -3.24
CA ILE A 44 -0.21 18.54 -4.13
C ILE A 44 1.26 18.79 -4.54
N LEU A 45 2.20 18.66 -3.60
CA LEU A 45 3.64 18.76 -3.92
C LEU A 45 4.09 17.67 -4.88
N ALA A 46 3.60 16.44 -4.73
CA ALA A 46 3.90 15.36 -5.67
C ALA A 46 3.43 15.69 -7.08
N PHE A 47 2.20 16.20 -7.25
CA PHE A 47 1.71 16.70 -8.55
C PHE A 47 2.60 17.80 -9.12
N ARG A 48 3.02 18.77 -8.29
CA ARG A 48 3.93 19.84 -8.74
C ARG A 48 5.28 19.32 -9.22
N TYR A 49 5.82 18.29 -8.58
CA TYR A 49 7.07 17.66 -9.03
C TYR A 49 6.86 16.91 -10.35
N MET A 50 5.75 16.19 -10.52
CA MET A 50 5.45 15.50 -11.77
C MET A 50 5.23 16.48 -12.94
N THR A 51 4.59 17.64 -12.71
CA THR A 51 4.41 18.67 -13.75
C THR A 51 5.70 19.40 -14.13
N ALA A 52 6.79 19.23 -13.41
CA ALA A 52 8.10 19.77 -13.77
C ALA A 52 8.88 18.90 -14.77
N CYS A 53 8.32 17.78 -15.23
CA CYS A 53 8.93 16.95 -16.26
C CYS A 53 8.95 17.65 -17.63
N PRO A 54 9.79 17.18 -18.61
CA PRO A 54 9.80 17.71 -19.96
C PRO A 54 8.40 17.72 -20.59
N ALA A 55 8.09 18.80 -21.34
CA ALA A 55 6.75 19.04 -21.89
C ALA A 55 6.25 17.90 -22.81
N GLU A 56 7.16 17.26 -23.56
CA GLU A 56 6.87 16.12 -24.42
C GLU A 56 6.35 14.88 -23.67
N HIS A 57 6.72 14.71 -22.39
CA HIS A 57 6.30 13.59 -21.54
C HIS A 57 5.17 13.97 -20.57
N LEU A 58 4.83 15.27 -20.47
CA LEU A 58 3.94 15.77 -19.43
C LEU A 58 2.61 15.04 -19.38
N LYS A 59 1.97 14.86 -20.53
CA LYS A 59 0.64 14.21 -20.57
C LYS A 59 0.73 12.75 -20.14
N GLU A 60 1.69 12.00 -20.69
CA GLU A 60 1.85 10.57 -20.38
C GLU A 60 2.20 10.33 -18.89
N VAL A 61 3.12 11.15 -18.37
CA VAL A 61 3.51 11.08 -16.94
C VAL A 61 2.33 11.42 -16.03
N MET A 62 1.57 12.47 -16.36
CA MET A 62 0.44 12.89 -15.53
C MET A 62 -0.74 11.92 -15.60
N ASP A 63 -1.03 11.35 -16.78
CA ASP A 63 -2.06 10.31 -16.93
C ASP A 63 -1.71 9.08 -16.07
N LEU A 64 -0.47 8.60 -16.17
CA LEU A 64 -0.01 7.44 -15.38
C LEU A 64 0.01 7.76 -13.88
N PHE A 65 0.53 8.91 -13.49
CA PHE A 65 0.61 9.32 -12.09
C PHE A 65 -0.79 9.47 -11.46
N SER A 66 -1.70 10.17 -12.13
CA SER A 66 -3.06 10.37 -11.62
C SER A 66 -3.85 9.06 -11.52
N LEU A 67 -3.71 8.16 -12.52
CA LEU A 67 -4.31 6.82 -12.45
C LEU A 67 -3.75 6.03 -11.26
N THR A 68 -2.43 6.01 -11.09
CA THR A 68 -1.78 5.34 -9.96
C THR A 68 -2.32 5.85 -8.61
N MET A 69 -2.51 7.15 -8.48
CA MET A 69 -3.06 7.73 -7.25
C MET A 69 -4.50 7.32 -6.98
N LEU A 70 -5.34 7.24 -8.02
CA LEU A 70 -6.71 6.73 -7.91
C LEU A 70 -6.72 5.25 -7.50
N GLU A 71 -5.92 4.43 -8.15
CA GLU A 71 -5.80 3.00 -7.83
C GLU A 71 -5.38 2.78 -6.36
N ILE A 72 -4.45 3.60 -5.83
CA ILE A 72 -4.06 3.53 -4.41
C ILE A 72 -5.26 3.85 -3.49
N CYS A 73 -6.06 4.86 -3.83
CA CYS A 73 -7.26 5.20 -3.06
C CYS A 73 -8.29 4.05 -3.08
N GLU A 74 -8.49 3.41 -4.24
CA GLU A 74 -9.36 2.24 -4.38
C GLU A 74 -8.85 1.07 -3.52
N GLY A 75 -7.54 0.79 -3.57
CA GLY A 75 -6.93 -0.25 -2.75
C GLY A 75 -7.06 0.01 -1.26
N GLN A 76 -6.90 1.26 -0.82
CA GLN A 76 -7.11 1.65 0.58
C GLN A 76 -8.59 1.51 0.99
N GLN A 77 -9.52 1.84 0.12
CA GLN A 77 -10.94 1.64 0.38
C GLN A 77 -11.28 0.15 0.56
N LEU A 78 -10.76 -0.72 -0.31
CA LEU A 78 -10.95 -2.17 -0.18
C LEU A 78 -10.35 -2.72 1.12
N ASP A 79 -9.14 -2.28 1.50
CA ASP A 79 -8.50 -2.69 2.74
C ASP A 79 -9.37 -2.37 3.97
N MET A 80 -9.94 -1.17 4.02
CA MET A 80 -10.87 -0.76 5.09
C MET A 80 -12.18 -1.57 5.07
N GLU A 81 -12.77 -1.80 3.89
CA GLU A 81 -14.00 -2.59 3.75
C GLU A 81 -13.81 -4.04 4.20
N PHE A 82 -12.66 -4.63 3.89
CA PHE A 82 -12.34 -6.01 4.24
C PHE A 82 -12.27 -6.25 5.75
N GLU A 83 -11.95 -5.24 6.55
CA GLU A 83 -11.94 -5.36 8.01
C GLU A 83 -13.30 -5.83 8.58
N SER A 84 -14.39 -5.40 7.95
CA SER A 84 -15.77 -5.73 8.36
C SER A 84 -16.32 -6.98 7.70
N ARG A 85 -15.63 -7.58 6.71
CA ARG A 85 -16.09 -8.75 5.94
C ARG A 85 -15.47 -10.04 6.49
N GLY A 86 -16.25 -11.11 6.47
CA GLY A 86 -15.79 -12.48 6.79
C GLY A 86 -15.64 -13.41 5.58
N ASP A 87 -15.88 -12.89 4.37
CA ASP A 87 -15.97 -13.64 3.12
C ASP A 87 -14.95 -13.21 2.07
N VAL A 88 -13.91 -12.47 2.48
CA VAL A 88 -12.85 -11.99 1.58
C VAL A 88 -12.09 -13.16 0.98
N THR A 89 -12.08 -13.22 -0.35
CA THR A 89 -11.37 -14.25 -1.12
C THR A 89 -9.91 -13.89 -1.35
N GLU A 90 -9.10 -14.90 -1.71
CA GLU A 90 -7.71 -14.69 -2.11
C GLU A 90 -7.58 -13.71 -3.28
N ASP A 91 -8.42 -13.86 -4.30
CA ASP A 91 -8.38 -13.00 -5.49
C ASP A 91 -8.70 -11.54 -5.14
N GLU A 92 -9.69 -11.29 -4.28
CA GLU A 92 -10.01 -9.96 -3.78
C GLU A 92 -8.84 -9.36 -2.98
N TYR A 93 -8.20 -10.16 -2.13
CA TYR A 93 -7.04 -9.74 -1.36
C TYR A 93 -5.85 -9.38 -2.28
N ILE A 94 -5.52 -10.23 -3.26
CA ILE A 94 -4.44 -9.95 -4.23
C ILE A 94 -4.74 -8.67 -5.02
N GLU A 95 -5.99 -8.44 -5.42
CA GLU A 95 -6.37 -7.20 -6.11
C GLU A 95 -6.23 -5.98 -5.19
N MET A 96 -6.62 -6.08 -3.93
CA MET A 96 -6.45 -5.00 -2.96
C MET A 96 -4.98 -4.63 -2.78
N ILE A 97 -4.07 -5.59 -2.56
CA ILE A 97 -2.63 -5.29 -2.40
C ILE A 97 -1.98 -4.83 -3.71
N ARG A 98 -2.48 -5.29 -4.87
CA ARG A 98 -2.09 -4.77 -6.16
C ARG A 98 -2.35 -3.26 -6.24
N LEU A 99 -3.57 -2.85 -5.93
CA LEU A 99 -4.00 -1.46 -5.95
C LEU A 99 -3.33 -0.62 -4.85
N LYS A 100 -3.36 -1.08 -3.61
CA LYS A 100 -2.84 -0.31 -2.46
C LYS A 100 -1.32 -0.12 -2.51
N THR A 101 -0.57 -1.13 -2.98
CA THR A 101 0.90 -1.17 -2.84
C THR A 101 1.63 -1.28 -4.19
N ALA A 102 1.28 -2.26 -5.03
CA ALA A 102 2.09 -2.60 -6.19
C ALA A 102 2.05 -1.53 -7.29
N VAL A 103 0.91 -0.89 -7.52
CA VAL A 103 0.75 0.14 -8.57
C VAL A 103 1.69 1.32 -8.39
N LEU A 104 2.03 1.70 -7.13
CA LEU A 104 2.97 2.79 -6.87
C LEU A 104 4.39 2.44 -7.29
N LEU A 105 4.84 1.22 -7.01
CA LEU A 105 6.15 0.73 -7.47
C LEU A 105 6.18 0.67 -9.00
N ALA A 106 5.17 0.07 -9.59
CA ALA A 106 5.04 -0.08 -11.04
C ALA A 106 5.02 1.27 -11.75
N GLY A 107 4.16 2.19 -11.31
CA GLY A 107 4.06 3.55 -11.86
C GLY A 107 5.36 4.33 -11.72
N SER A 108 6.03 4.23 -10.57
CA SER A 108 7.31 4.90 -10.33
C SER A 108 8.41 4.42 -11.28
N LEU A 109 8.51 3.11 -11.51
CA LEU A 109 9.48 2.54 -12.44
C LEU A 109 9.19 2.94 -13.88
N LYS A 110 7.91 2.88 -14.30
CA LYS A 110 7.50 3.25 -15.66
C LYS A 110 7.71 4.74 -15.92
N ILE A 111 7.35 5.62 -14.98
CA ILE A 111 7.62 7.06 -15.10
C ILE A 111 9.12 7.31 -15.23
N GLY A 112 9.95 6.66 -14.40
CA GLY A 112 11.40 6.76 -14.50
C GLY A 112 11.93 6.34 -15.86
N ALA A 113 11.42 5.25 -16.43
CA ALA A 113 11.79 4.76 -17.76
C ALA A 113 11.40 5.74 -18.88
N ILE A 114 10.18 6.27 -18.86
CA ILE A 114 9.68 7.27 -19.81
C ILE A 114 10.61 8.50 -19.79
N LEU A 115 10.90 9.05 -18.63
CA LEU A 115 11.75 10.22 -18.45
C LEU A 115 13.22 9.97 -18.85
N ALA A 116 13.68 8.72 -18.78
CA ALA A 116 15.00 8.31 -19.24
C ALA A 116 15.07 8.06 -20.76
N GLY A 117 13.97 8.18 -21.48
CA GLY A 117 13.90 7.92 -22.93
C GLY A 117 13.91 6.43 -23.31
N ALA A 118 13.45 5.56 -22.41
CA ALA A 118 13.30 4.14 -22.70
C ALA A 118 12.25 3.89 -23.78
N THR A 119 12.34 2.72 -24.45
CA THR A 119 11.28 2.29 -25.38
C THR A 119 9.97 2.06 -24.63
N ALA A 120 8.83 2.13 -25.33
CA ALA A 120 7.54 1.80 -24.73
C ALA A 120 7.48 0.37 -24.17
N GLU A 121 8.17 -0.57 -24.85
CA GLU A 121 8.29 -1.97 -24.42
C GLU A 121 9.09 -2.09 -23.12
N ASP A 122 10.24 -1.42 -23.00
CA ASP A 122 11.07 -1.45 -21.80
C ASP A 122 10.35 -0.78 -20.61
N ALA A 123 9.68 0.34 -20.87
CA ALA A 123 8.88 1.02 -19.85
C ALA A 123 7.73 0.12 -19.33
N GLU A 124 7.07 -0.62 -20.23
CA GLU A 124 6.03 -1.58 -19.87
C GLU A 124 6.59 -2.81 -19.12
N ASN A 125 7.76 -3.29 -19.50
CA ASN A 125 8.43 -4.39 -18.79
C ASN A 125 8.82 -3.99 -17.37
N LEU A 126 9.29 -2.76 -17.16
CA LEU A 126 9.57 -2.21 -15.84
C LEU A 126 8.30 -2.02 -15.02
N TYR A 127 7.18 -1.61 -15.63
CA TYR A 127 5.88 -1.56 -14.97
C TYR A 127 5.45 -2.93 -14.46
N LYS A 128 5.49 -3.96 -15.32
CA LYS A 128 5.15 -5.35 -14.94
C LYS A 128 6.06 -5.88 -13.84
N PHE A 129 7.35 -5.62 -13.91
CA PHE A 129 8.31 -5.98 -12.87
C PHE A 129 7.96 -5.33 -11.53
N GLY A 130 7.68 -4.01 -11.54
CA GLY A 130 7.27 -3.28 -10.34
C GLY A 130 5.97 -3.82 -9.74
N MET A 131 5.02 -4.20 -10.59
CA MET A 131 3.76 -4.81 -10.16
C MET A 131 3.99 -6.12 -9.42
N GLN A 132 4.79 -7.03 -10.01
CA GLN A 132 5.07 -8.33 -9.41
C GLN A 132 5.86 -8.22 -8.09
N ILE A 133 6.87 -7.35 -8.07
CA ILE A 133 7.64 -7.10 -6.84
C ILE A 133 6.79 -6.47 -5.75
N GLY A 134 5.87 -5.57 -6.10
CA GLY A 134 4.97 -4.92 -5.14
C GLY A 134 4.02 -5.92 -4.47
N VAL A 135 3.42 -6.82 -5.23
CA VAL A 135 2.60 -7.91 -4.69
C VAL A 135 3.42 -8.85 -3.81
N ALA A 136 4.60 -9.28 -4.29
CA ALA A 136 5.49 -10.15 -3.52
C ALA A 136 5.94 -9.49 -2.20
N PHE A 137 6.22 -8.18 -2.22
CA PHE A 137 6.59 -7.41 -1.03
C PHE A 137 5.47 -7.41 0.02
N GLN A 138 4.21 -7.21 -0.40
CA GLN A 138 3.09 -7.22 0.53
C GLN A 138 2.85 -8.61 1.13
N LEU A 139 2.90 -9.67 0.31
CA LEU A 139 2.81 -11.04 0.82
C LEU A 139 3.94 -11.37 1.82
N GLN A 140 5.12 -10.82 1.60
CA GLN A 140 6.24 -10.94 2.54
C GLN A 140 6.00 -10.15 3.83
N ASP A 141 5.41 -8.94 3.75
CA ASP A 141 5.06 -8.12 4.92
C ASP A 141 4.06 -8.87 5.81
N ASP A 142 2.99 -9.43 5.24
CA ASP A 142 2.01 -10.27 5.94
C ASP A 142 2.66 -11.48 6.63
N LEU A 143 3.59 -12.16 5.93
CA LEU A 143 4.31 -13.29 6.51
C LEU A 143 5.17 -12.85 7.70
N LEU A 144 5.84 -11.72 7.58
CA LEU A 144 6.70 -11.18 8.64
C LEU A 144 5.90 -10.64 9.82
N ASP A 145 4.68 -10.15 9.62
CA ASP A 145 3.79 -9.75 10.72
C ASP A 145 3.41 -10.95 11.61
N VAL A 146 3.38 -12.18 11.06
CA VAL A 146 3.06 -13.40 11.82
C VAL A 146 4.31 -14.10 12.36
N TYR A 147 5.38 -14.18 11.56
CA TYR A 147 6.56 -15.04 11.84
C TYR A 147 7.88 -14.27 11.90
N GLY A 148 7.87 -12.96 11.73
CA GLY A 148 9.08 -12.14 11.73
C GLY A 148 9.75 -12.05 13.11
N ASP A 149 11.01 -11.62 13.11
CA ASP A 149 11.71 -11.23 14.33
C ASP A 149 11.41 -9.73 14.60
N PRO A 150 10.80 -9.38 15.76
CA PRO A 150 10.48 -7.99 16.09
C PRO A 150 11.67 -7.04 16.04
N GLU A 151 12.87 -7.53 16.37
CA GLU A 151 14.10 -6.72 16.37
C GLU A 151 14.53 -6.38 14.94
N VAL A 152 14.29 -7.29 13.98
CA VAL A 152 14.66 -7.13 12.57
C VAL A 152 13.53 -6.42 11.81
N PHE A 153 12.29 -6.82 12.05
CA PHE A 153 11.12 -6.27 11.34
C PHE A 153 10.78 -4.83 11.76
N GLY A 154 11.11 -4.46 13.01
CA GLY A 154 10.91 -3.10 13.52
C GLY A 154 9.45 -2.73 13.80
N LYS A 155 8.54 -3.71 13.80
CA LYS A 155 7.12 -3.59 14.17
C LYS A 155 6.79 -4.62 15.23
N LYS A 156 5.66 -4.43 15.94
CA LYS A 156 5.09 -5.49 16.77
C LYS A 156 4.58 -6.61 15.85
N ILE A 157 4.88 -7.86 16.22
CA ILE A 157 4.32 -9.03 15.55
C ILE A 157 2.84 -9.17 15.90
N GLY A 158 2.02 -9.59 14.92
CA GLY A 158 0.58 -9.77 15.08
C GLY A 158 -0.22 -8.47 15.07
N GLY A 159 0.35 -7.37 14.57
CA GLY A 159 -0.35 -6.09 14.42
C GLY A 159 -1.58 -6.20 13.53
N ASP A 160 -1.46 -6.90 12.42
CA ASP A 160 -2.55 -7.12 11.46
C ASP A 160 -3.69 -7.95 12.08
N ILE A 161 -3.37 -8.94 12.90
CA ILE A 161 -4.38 -9.75 13.63
C ILE A 161 -5.15 -8.86 14.61
N LEU A 162 -4.45 -8.00 15.36
CA LEU A 162 -5.08 -7.10 16.32
C LEU A 162 -5.99 -6.06 15.66
N CYS A 163 -5.67 -5.65 14.43
CA CYS A 163 -6.48 -4.72 13.62
C CYS A 163 -7.56 -5.43 12.78
N ASN A 164 -7.73 -6.74 12.93
CA ASN A 164 -8.67 -7.55 12.14
C ASN A 164 -8.44 -7.45 10.62
N LYS A 165 -7.19 -7.24 10.20
CA LYS A 165 -6.83 -7.19 8.78
C LYS A 165 -7.03 -8.56 8.13
N LYS A 166 -7.58 -8.58 6.93
CA LYS A 166 -7.79 -9.81 6.14
C LYS A 166 -6.55 -10.09 5.29
N THR A 167 -5.50 -10.56 5.96
CA THR A 167 -4.22 -10.88 5.32
C THR A 167 -4.29 -12.20 4.55
N TYR A 168 -3.34 -12.41 3.63
CA TYR A 168 -3.19 -13.69 2.92
C TYR A 168 -3.08 -14.87 3.89
N MET A 169 -2.35 -14.69 5.00
CA MET A 169 -2.17 -15.73 6.01
C MET A 169 -3.50 -16.13 6.67
N LEU A 170 -4.33 -15.16 7.05
CA LEU A 170 -5.63 -15.42 7.66
C LEU A 170 -6.59 -16.08 6.67
N ILE A 171 -6.67 -15.58 5.43
CA ILE A 171 -7.53 -16.15 4.38
C ILE A 171 -7.17 -17.61 4.14
N LYS A 172 -5.89 -17.93 3.96
CA LYS A 172 -5.44 -19.32 3.77
C LYS A 172 -5.62 -20.21 5.01
N ALA A 173 -5.50 -19.65 6.20
CA ALA A 173 -5.79 -20.39 7.43
C ALA A 173 -7.27 -20.76 7.50
N LEU A 174 -8.17 -19.82 7.23
CA LEU A 174 -9.62 -20.04 7.20
C LEU A 174 -10.06 -21.05 6.13
N ASP A 175 -9.45 -21.00 4.94
CA ASP A 175 -9.74 -21.95 3.85
C ASP A 175 -9.38 -23.39 4.21
N ARG A 176 -8.32 -23.60 4.99
CA ARG A 176 -7.80 -24.91 5.37
C ARG A 176 -8.30 -25.42 6.72
N ALA A 177 -8.93 -24.54 7.50
CA ALA A 177 -9.40 -24.86 8.85
C ALA A 177 -10.58 -25.82 8.83
N ASP A 178 -10.58 -26.82 9.74
CA ASP A 178 -11.77 -27.59 10.07
C ASP A 178 -12.79 -26.72 10.85
N ALA A 179 -13.97 -27.30 11.15
CA ALA A 179 -15.05 -26.55 11.80
C ALA A 179 -14.64 -25.99 13.18
N LYS A 180 -13.84 -26.73 13.96
CA LYS A 180 -13.38 -26.31 15.28
C LYS A 180 -12.31 -25.21 15.17
N GLN A 181 -11.35 -25.38 14.28
CA GLN A 181 -10.29 -24.39 14.01
C GLN A 181 -10.87 -23.09 13.47
N ARG A 182 -11.89 -23.17 12.59
CA ARG A 182 -12.60 -22.00 12.08
C ARG A 182 -13.34 -21.23 13.16
N GLU A 183 -13.94 -21.92 14.13
CA GLU A 183 -14.56 -21.29 15.30
C GLU A 183 -13.53 -20.55 16.16
N GLU A 184 -12.33 -21.13 16.33
CA GLU A 184 -11.23 -20.51 17.09
C GLU A 184 -10.65 -19.27 16.36
N LEU A 185 -10.51 -19.32 15.02
CA LEU A 185 -10.01 -18.20 14.21
C LEU A 185 -11.00 -17.01 14.13
N ASN A 186 -12.28 -17.23 14.37
CA ASN A 186 -13.34 -16.19 14.33
C ASN A 186 -13.63 -15.59 15.73
N ARG A 187 -12.91 -15.96 16.77
CA ARG A 187 -13.03 -15.39 18.13
C ARG A 187 -12.18 -14.18 18.31
#